data_3c068ef1c2427d551e77bd14e4deef89
#
_entry.id   3c068ef1c2427d551e77bd14e4deef89
#
_cell.length_a   1.000
_cell.length_b   1.000
_cell.length_c   1.000
_cell.angle_alpha   90.00
_cell.angle_beta   90.00
_cell.angle_gamma   90.00
#
_symmetry.space_group_name_H-M   'P 1'
#
loop_
_entity.id
_entity.type
_entity.pdbx_description
1 polymer ?
#
loop_
_entity_poly.entity_id
_entity_poly.type
_entity_poly.pdbx_seq_one_letter_code
_entity_poly.pdbx_strand_id
1 'polypeptide(L)'
;MRTPNTVAYENQSIVEIAGQIASKYGLSLVAASSALESDVAFARVTQRRETDLGFLKRLAIEHNFDFTVRGAQMVFYARTALEAVVPVFAITRSDTTRFSFRNRTRRIYSGAEVSYFNPDIKQLIAQTATANTPEPTTDTLKIVARSETGQQALVKAQAALHLHNMVFVDASIEGPGNVMLVAGNQVEVAGWGALDGAYLIETARHQLTRASGYTTSIAARRVGLL
;
A
#
# COMPACT_ATOMS: atom_id res chain seq x y z
N MET A 1 16.31 -8.02 -12.96
CA MET A 1 14.99 -8.31 -12.34
C MET A 1 13.90 -8.73 -13.35
N ARG A 2 14.20 -8.76 -14.67
CA ARG A 2 13.16 -9.01 -15.70
C ARG A 2 13.13 -10.45 -16.23
N THR A 3 14.10 -11.28 -15.92
CA THR A 3 14.16 -12.69 -16.37
C THR A 3 13.28 -13.54 -15.44
N PRO A 4 12.35 -14.34 -15.98
CA PRO A 4 11.55 -15.26 -15.18
C PRO A 4 12.41 -16.35 -14.55
N ASN A 5 12.16 -16.65 -13.28
CA ASN A 5 12.85 -17.68 -12.51
C ASN A 5 11.85 -18.63 -11.84
N THR A 6 12.34 -19.80 -11.46
CA THR A 6 11.61 -20.70 -10.58
C THR A 6 12.51 -21.02 -9.39
N VAL A 7 12.16 -20.47 -8.23
CA VAL A 7 12.93 -20.57 -6.97
C VAL A 7 11.96 -20.86 -5.83
N ALA A 8 12.32 -21.77 -4.95
CA ALA A 8 11.60 -22.00 -3.69
C ALA A 8 12.40 -21.34 -2.55
N TYR A 9 11.69 -20.62 -1.71
CA TYR A 9 12.18 -20.02 -0.48
C TYR A 9 11.54 -20.76 0.68
N GLU A 10 12.34 -21.26 1.62
CA GLU A 10 11.89 -22.10 2.73
C GLU A 10 12.33 -21.46 4.05
N ASN A 11 11.42 -21.44 5.02
CA ASN A 11 11.63 -20.86 6.35
C ASN A 11 12.16 -19.41 6.30
N GLN A 12 11.61 -18.59 5.41
CA GLN A 12 12.04 -17.21 5.20
C GLN A 12 10.86 -16.25 5.27
N SER A 13 11.13 -15.06 5.76
CA SER A 13 10.19 -13.95 5.76
C SER A 13 10.22 -13.16 4.45
N ILE A 14 9.24 -12.27 4.25
CA ILE A 14 9.20 -11.40 3.06
C ILE A 14 10.42 -10.49 3.01
N VAL A 15 10.82 -9.94 4.16
CA VAL A 15 11.96 -9.03 4.26
C VAL A 15 13.27 -9.75 3.94
N GLU A 16 13.45 -10.98 4.42
CA GLU A 16 14.60 -11.82 4.08
C GLU A 16 14.67 -12.15 2.59
N ILE A 17 13.53 -12.52 1.99
CA ILE A 17 13.43 -12.78 0.55
C ILE A 17 13.75 -11.50 -0.25
N ALA A 18 13.23 -10.36 0.17
CA ALA A 18 13.52 -9.07 -0.46
C ALA A 18 15.01 -8.72 -0.36
N GLY A 19 15.66 -9.02 0.77
CA GLY A 19 17.09 -8.84 0.98
C GLY A 19 17.94 -9.70 0.05
N GLN A 20 17.59 -10.97 -0.11
CA GLN A 20 18.30 -11.88 -1.02
C GLN A 20 18.17 -11.41 -2.48
N ILE A 21 16.95 -11.02 -2.89
CA ILE A 21 16.72 -10.49 -4.24
C ILE A 21 17.47 -9.16 -4.43
N ALA A 22 17.44 -8.25 -3.47
CA ALA A 22 18.20 -6.99 -3.54
C ALA A 22 19.70 -7.27 -3.74
N SER A 23 20.27 -8.12 -2.90
CA SER A 23 21.69 -8.49 -2.96
C SER A 23 22.09 -9.10 -4.29
N LYS A 24 21.25 -9.93 -4.91
CA LYS A 24 21.45 -10.51 -6.25
C LYS A 24 21.67 -9.46 -7.33
N TYR A 25 21.11 -8.26 -7.14
CA TYR A 25 21.22 -7.14 -8.09
C TYR A 25 22.15 -6.02 -7.59
N GLY A 26 22.95 -6.27 -6.57
CA GLY A 26 23.88 -5.30 -6.02
C GLY A 26 23.19 -4.13 -5.29
N LEU A 27 21.93 -4.33 -4.86
CA LEU A 27 21.18 -3.33 -4.10
C LEU A 27 21.29 -3.62 -2.61
N SER A 28 21.37 -2.57 -1.79
CA SER A 28 21.17 -2.69 -0.35
C SER A 28 19.67 -2.63 -0.02
N LEU A 29 19.22 -3.51 0.90
CA LEU A 29 17.85 -3.45 1.42
C LEU A 29 17.80 -2.47 2.59
N VAL A 30 16.85 -1.55 2.55
CA VAL A 30 16.44 -0.69 3.67
C VAL A 30 15.01 -1.07 4.02
N ALA A 31 14.83 -1.85 5.07
CA ALA A 31 13.50 -2.20 5.59
C ALA A 31 13.14 -1.21 6.70
N ALA A 32 11.97 -0.56 6.58
CA ALA A 32 11.43 0.26 7.65
C ALA A 32 11.05 -0.62 8.86
N SER A 33 11.15 -0.09 10.09
CA SER A 33 10.83 -0.84 11.33
C SER A 33 9.42 -1.43 11.30
N SER A 34 8.44 -0.70 10.75
CA SER A 34 7.07 -1.18 10.54
C SER A 34 6.98 -2.40 9.62
N ALA A 35 7.90 -2.57 8.67
CA ALA A 35 7.97 -3.75 7.84
C ALA A 35 8.44 -4.97 8.64
N LEU A 36 9.37 -4.78 9.57
CA LEU A 36 9.89 -5.86 10.43
C LEU A 36 8.83 -6.34 11.43
N GLU A 37 8.01 -5.44 11.97
CA GLU A 37 6.94 -5.77 12.92
C GLU A 37 5.79 -6.57 12.28
N SER A 38 5.55 -6.36 10.99
CA SER A 38 4.48 -7.03 10.23
C SER A 38 5.00 -8.22 9.42
N ASP A 39 6.28 -8.55 9.53
CA ASP A 39 6.92 -9.59 8.74
C ASP A 39 6.48 -10.99 9.18
N VAL A 40 6.09 -11.82 8.23
CA VAL A 40 5.61 -13.18 8.46
C VAL A 40 6.51 -14.16 7.72
N ALA A 41 7.03 -15.13 8.47
CA ALA A 41 7.80 -16.22 7.87
C ALA A 41 6.89 -17.24 7.19
N PHE A 42 7.36 -17.77 6.06
CA PHE A 42 6.73 -18.85 5.31
C PHE A 42 7.49 -20.15 5.55
N ALA A 43 6.78 -21.25 5.77
CA ALA A 43 7.43 -22.56 5.69
C ALA A 43 7.94 -22.78 4.27
N ARG A 44 7.14 -22.44 3.26
CA ARG A 44 7.57 -22.47 1.86
C ARG A 44 6.77 -21.53 0.97
N VAL A 45 7.46 -20.66 0.24
CA VAL A 45 6.89 -19.85 -0.84
C VAL A 45 7.68 -20.05 -2.12
N THR A 46 6.98 -20.17 -3.25
CA THR A 46 7.62 -20.49 -4.53
C THR A 46 7.35 -19.37 -5.54
N GLN A 47 8.42 -18.86 -6.12
CA GLN A 47 8.40 -18.08 -7.35
C GLN A 47 8.27 -19.07 -8.52
N ARG A 48 7.19 -19.00 -9.29
CA ARG A 48 6.91 -19.92 -10.39
C ARG A 48 6.91 -19.18 -11.72
N ARG A 49 8.00 -19.28 -12.48
CA ARG A 49 8.13 -18.60 -13.78
C ARG A 49 7.77 -17.12 -13.73
N GLU A 50 8.03 -16.50 -12.62
CA GLU A 50 7.84 -15.07 -12.37
C GLU A 50 9.19 -14.35 -12.46
N THR A 51 9.16 -13.08 -12.82
CA THR A 51 10.34 -12.22 -12.64
C THR A 51 10.52 -11.90 -11.16
N ASP A 52 11.77 -11.67 -10.72
CA ASP A 52 12.03 -11.32 -9.31
C ASP A 52 11.22 -10.09 -8.88
N LEU A 53 11.07 -9.10 -9.77
CA LEU A 53 10.25 -7.92 -9.52
C LEU A 53 8.75 -8.26 -9.40
N GLY A 54 8.24 -9.12 -10.28
CA GLY A 54 6.84 -9.56 -10.24
C GLY A 54 6.52 -10.36 -8.98
N PHE A 55 7.43 -11.26 -8.59
CA PHE A 55 7.31 -12.05 -7.38
C PHE A 55 7.30 -11.19 -6.12
N LEU A 56 8.26 -10.27 -5.97
CA LEU A 56 8.28 -9.33 -4.84
C LEU A 56 7.02 -8.47 -4.79
N LYS A 57 6.55 -7.97 -5.94
CA LYS A 57 5.34 -7.16 -6.01
C LYS A 57 4.10 -7.96 -5.57
N ARG A 58 4.00 -9.21 -5.98
CA ARG A 58 2.90 -10.09 -5.56
C ARG A 58 2.92 -10.33 -4.06
N LEU A 59 4.08 -10.72 -3.48
CA LEU A 59 4.21 -10.92 -2.04
C LEU A 59 3.93 -9.64 -1.25
N ALA A 60 4.45 -8.52 -1.71
CA ALA A 60 4.21 -7.23 -1.08
C ALA A 60 2.71 -6.90 -1.03
N ILE A 61 1.99 -7.06 -2.14
CA ILE A 61 0.55 -6.81 -2.20
C ILE A 61 -0.22 -7.75 -1.25
N GLU A 62 0.10 -9.06 -1.26
CA GLU A 62 -0.57 -10.06 -0.43
C GLU A 62 -0.40 -9.81 1.09
N HIS A 63 0.63 -9.08 1.49
CA HIS A 63 0.99 -8.85 2.89
C HIS A 63 1.01 -7.36 3.29
N ASN A 64 0.38 -6.49 2.48
CA ASN A 64 0.27 -5.05 2.73
C ASN A 64 1.61 -4.30 2.80
N PHE A 65 2.58 -4.77 2.02
CA PHE A 65 3.86 -4.06 1.82
C PHE A 65 3.89 -3.34 0.48
N ASP A 66 4.83 -2.44 0.36
CA ASP A 66 5.25 -1.86 -0.90
C ASP A 66 6.77 -1.64 -0.89
N PHE A 67 7.36 -1.44 -2.06
CA PHE A 67 8.78 -1.17 -2.16
C PHE A 67 9.10 -0.26 -3.34
N THR A 68 10.21 0.45 -3.22
CA THR A 68 10.75 1.29 -4.28
C THR A 68 12.26 1.07 -4.40
N VAL A 69 12.80 1.27 -5.59
CA VAL A 69 14.25 1.24 -5.82
C VAL A 69 14.71 2.64 -6.14
N ARG A 70 15.62 3.17 -5.33
CA ARG A 70 16.23 4.50 -5.51
C ARG A 70 17.75 4.38 -5.49
N GLY A 71 18.37 4.67 -6.62
CA GLY A 71 19.83 4.47 -6.77
C GLY A 71 20.21 3.00 -6.54
N ALA A 72 21.09 2.75 -5.58
CA ALA A 72 21.54 1.41 -5.20
C ALA A 72 20.78 0.82 -4.00
N GLN A 73 19.64 1.40 -3.62
CA GLN A 73 18.86 0.95 -2.46
C GLN A 73 17.47 0.47 -2.87
N MET A 74 17.04 -0.65 -2.29
CA MET A 74 15.65 -1.10 -2.28
C MET A 74 15.05 -0.74 -0.92
N VAL A 75 14.08 0.16 -0.90
CA VAL A 75 13.35 0.54 0.32
C VAL A 75 12.08 -0.27 0.38
N PHE A 76 11.88 -1.03 1.47
CA PHE A 76 10.74 -1.90 1.71
C PHE A 76 9.97 -1.43 2.94
N TYR A 77 8.67 -1.25 2.84
CA TYR A 77 7.86 -0.67 3.93
C TYR A 77 6.44 -1.22 3.96
N ALA A 78 5.83 -1.25 5.14
CA ALA A 78 4.40 -1.50 5.27
C ALA A 78 3.61 -0.28 4.79
N ARG A 79 2.53 -0.50 4.02
CA ARG A 79 1.69 0.60 3.50
C ARG A 79 1.06 1.43 4.59
N THR A 80 0.65 0.79 5.67
CA THR A 80 0.09 1.46 6.86
C THR A 80 1.07 2.43 7.53
N ALA A 81 2.38 2.21 7.38
CA ALA A 81 3.39 3.12 7.93
C ALA A 81 3.34 4.51 7.28
N LEU A 82 3.07 4.59 5.98
CA LEU A 82 2.90 5.87 5.30
C LEU A 82 1.61 6.58 5.74
N GLU A 83 0.63 5.84 6.21
CA GLU A 83 -0.65 6.39 6.69
C GLU A 83 -0.58 6.91 8.12
N ALA A 84 0.44 6.51 8.87
CA ALA A 84 0.69 6.96 10.24
C ALA A 84 1.60 8.22 10.32
N VAL A 85 2.11 8.69 9.18
CA VAL A 85 2.98 9.88 9.14
C VAL A 85 2.15 11.14 9.38
N VAL A 86 2.71 12.09 10.13
CA VAL A 86 2.05 13.39 10.34
C VAL A 86 2.08 14.21 9.05
N PRO A 87 0.96 14.88 8.67
CA PRO A 87 0.94 15.76 7.51
C PRO A 87 2.00 16.85 7.58
N VAL A 88 2.74 17.02 6.49
CA VAL A 88 3.84 18.01 6.40
C VAL A 88 3.37 19.40 6.01
N PHE A 89 2.15 19.52 5.48
CA PHE A 89 1.59 20.76 4.98
C PHE A 89 0.06 20.71 5.03
N ALA A 90 -0.57 21.86 5.34
CA ALA A 90 -2.02 22.02 5.26
C ALA A 90 -2.39 22.72 3.95
N ILE A 91 -3.32 22.15 3.20
CA ILE A 91 -3.85 22.70 1.96
C ILE A 91 -5.26 23.20 2.24
N THR A 92 -5.49 24.48 2.03
CA THR A 92 -6.81 25.08 2.09
C THR A 92 -7.33 25.39 0.69
N ARG A 93 -8.62 25.69 0.58
CA ARG A 93 -9.23 26.01 -0.71
C ARG A 93 -8.59 27.22 -1.37
N SER A 94 -8.11 28.19 -0.58
CA SER A 94 -7.43 29.39 -1.08
C SER A 94 -6.04 29.10 -1.67
N ASP A 95 -5.43 27.99 -1.29
CA ASP A 95 -4.09 27.60 -1.77
C ASP A 95 -4.14 26.82 -3.09
N THR A 96 -5.35 26.64 -3.65
CA THR A 96 -5.55 25.80 -4.83
C THR A 96 -6.06 26.60 -6.02
N THR A 97 -5.51 26.34 -7.20
CA THR A 97 -6.01 26.88 -8.49
C THR A 97 -7.02 25.94 -9.13
N ARG A 98 -6.86 24.65 -8.91
CA ARG A 98 -7.78 23.61 -9.38
C ARG A 98 -7.82 22.44 -8.38
N PHE A 99 -8.98 21.89 -8.18
CA PHE A 99 -9.16 20.69 -7.37
C PHE A 99 -10.29 19.82 -7.91
N SER A 100 -10.16 18.52 -7.66
CA SER A 100 -11.17 17.51 -7.95
C SER A 100 -11.09 16.41 -6.91
N PHE A 101 -12.22 16.04 -6.35
CA PHE A 101 -12.33 14.90 -5.45
C PHE A 101 -13.25 13.84 -6.05
N ARG A 102 -12.90 12.58 -5.84
CA ARG A 102 -13.72 11.45 -6.26
C ARG A 102 -13.95 10.55 -5.06
N ASN A 103 -15.21 10.42 -4.66
CA ASN A 103 -15.65 9.50 -3.63
C ASN A 103 -16.18 8.20 -4.29
N ARG A 104 -15.67 7.03 -3.86
CA ARG A 104 -15.99 5.71 -4.44
C ARG A 104 -16.70 4.82 -3.43
N THR A 105 -17.88 5.17 -3.02
CA THR A 105 -18.68 4.44 -2.02
C THR A 105 -19.02 2.99 -2.42
N ARG A 106 -19.03 2.65 -3.69
CA ARG A 106 -19.46 1.32 -4.20
C ARG A 106 -18.42 0.19 -4.04
N ARG A 107 -17.23 0.45 -3.51
CA ARG A 107 -16.14 -0.54 -3.41
C ARG A 107 -15.57 -0.64 -2.02
N ILE A 108 -16.38 -0.33 -1.01
CA ILE A 108 -15.98 -0.42 0.37
C ILE A 108 -16.52 -1.72 0.94
N TYR A 109 -15.67 -2.42 1.66
CA TYR A 109 -16.02 -3.65 2.37
C TYR A 109 -15.88 -3.43 3.87
N SER A 110 -16.85 -3.91 4.65
CA SER A 110 -16.77 -3.94 6.12
C SER A 110 -15.82 -5.01 6.64
N GLY A 111 -15.53 -6.02 5.81
CA GLY A 111 -14.61 -7.08 6.16
C GLY A 111 -14.05 -7.81 4.95
N ALA A 112 -13.00 -8.57 5.17
CA ALA A 112 -12.46 -9.52 4.20
C ALA A 112 -12.25 -10.88 4.87
N GLU A 113 -12.73 -11.94 4.21
CA GLU A 113 -12.56 -13.32 4.63
C GLU A 113 -11.58 -14.01 3.67
N VAL A 114 -10.52 -14.56 4.23
CA VAL A 114 -9.59 -15.44 3.50
C VAL A 114 -9.83 -16.86 3.96
N SER A 115 -10.11 -17.77 3.03
CA SER A 115 -10.30 -19.18 3.29
C SER A 115 -9.38 -20.04 2.43
N TYR A 116 -8.86 -21.11 3.01
CA TYR A 116 -8.00 -22.10 2.36
C TYR A 116 -8.14 -23.45 3.00
N PHE A 117 -8.37 -24.49 2.20
CA PHE A 117 -8.34 -25.88 2.69
C PHE A 117 -6.88 -26.36 2.74
N ASN A 118 -6.39 -26.62 3.95
CA ASN A 118 -5.07 -27.17 4.16
C ASN A 118 -5.13 -28.70 4.05
N PRO A 119 -4.52 -29.30 3.01
CA PRO A 119 -4.60 -30.74 2.80
C PRO A 119 -3.79 -31.55 3.80
N ASP A 120 -2.77 -30.97 4.43
CA ASP A 120 -1.88 -31.66 5.36
C ASP A 120 -2.61 -31.95 6.68
N ILE A 121 -3.36 -30.97 7.18
CA ILE A 121 -4.17 -31.09 8.41
C ILE A 121 -5.64 -31.39 8.12
N LYS A 122 -6.03 -31.48 6.83
CA LYS A 122 -7.41 -31.74 6.37
C LYS A 122 -8.45 -30.80 6.98
N GLN A 123 -8.10 -29.54 7.17
CA GLN A 123 -8.97 -28.52 7.76
C GLN A 123 -9.10 -27.29 6.87
N LEU A 124 -10.25 -26.64 6.96
CA LEU A 124 -10.45 -25.32 6.38
C LEU A 124 -9.87 -24.26 7.31
N ILE A 125 -8.87 -23.55 6.86
CA ILE A 125 -8.38 -22.34 7.52
C ILE A 125 -9.21 -21.18 6.97
N ALA A 126 -9.94 -20.50 7.85
CA ALA A 126 -10.69 -19.29 7.50
C ALA A 126 -10.44 -18.21 8.57
N GLN A 127 -10.16 -17.00 8.12
CA GLN A 127 -9.98 -15.84 8.98
C GLN A 127 -10.64 -14.62 8.35
N THR A 128 -11.26 -13.81 9.20
CA THR A 128 -11.94 -12.59 8.79
C THR A 128 -11.27 -11.38 9.43
N ALA A 129 -10.91 -10.40 8.60
CA ALA A 129 -10.53 -9.06 9.02
C ALA A 129 -11.75 -8.14 8.92
N THR A 130 -11.85 -7.16 9.82
CA THR A 130 -12.91 -6.15 9.82
C THR A 130 -12.29 -4.76 9.71
N ALA A 131 -13.00 -3.83 9.07
CA ALA A 131 -12.63 -2.42 8.98
C ALA A 131 -13.74 -1.54 9.55
N ASN A 132 -13.34 -0.44 10.17
CA ASN A 132 -14.28 0.61 10.57
C ASN A 132 -14.44 1.56 9.37
N THR A 133 -15.50 1.36 8.59
CA THR A 133 -15.74 2.15 7.38
C THR A 133 -16.58 3.39 7.68
N PRO A 134 -16.30 4.54 7.05
CA PRO A 134 -17.06 5.77 7.25
C PRO A 134 -18.50 5.69 6.72
N GLU A 135 -18.74 4.80 5.77
CA GLU A 135 -20.06 4.52 5.21
C GLU A 135 -20.54 3.15 5.69
N PRO A 136 -21.80 3.00 6.09
CA PRO A 136 -22.33 1.72 6.52
C PRO A 136 -22.38 0.74 5.34
N THR A 137 -21.63 -0.32 5.45
CA THR A 137 -21.65 -1.44 4.50
C THR A 137 -21.62 -2.75 5.26
N THR A 138 -22.29 -3.75 4.72
CA THR A 138 -22.25 -5.14 5.24
C THR A 138 -21.49 -6.07 4.30
N ASP A 139 -20.95 -5.52 3.21
CA ASP A 139 -20.27 -6.31 2.20
C ASP A 139 -18.95 -6.86 2.71
N THR A 140 -18.76 -8.16 2.53
CA THR A 140 -17.52 -8.87 2.89
C THR A 140 -16.82 -9.36 1.64
N LEU A 141 -15.54 -9.05 1.49
CA LEU A 141 -14.69 -9.53 0.42
C LEU A 141 -14.27 -10.98 0.70
N LYS A 142 -14.66 -11.92 -0.15
CA LYS A 142 -14.28 -13.34 -0.01
C LYS A 142 -13.13 -13.69 -0.93
N ILE A 143 -12.06 -14.24 -0.36
CA ILE A 143 -10.83 -14.57 -1.07
C ILE A 143 -10.42 -16.00 -0.75
N VAL A 144 -10.13 -16.77 -1.80
CA VAL A 144 -9.50 -18.08 -1.65
C VAL A 144 -8.01 -17.90 -1.90
N ALA A 145 -7.21 -17.97 -0.84
CA ALA A 145 -5.76 -17.80 -0.93
C ALA A 145 -5.04 -18.82 -0.03
N ARG A 146 -4.03 -19.48 -0.59
CA ARG A 146 -3.21 -20.41 0.17
C ARG A 146 -2.63 -19.73 1.41
N SER A 147 -2.86 -20.35 2.58
CA SER A 147 -2.34 -19.89 3.86
C SER A 147 -1.95 -21.11 4.69
N GLU A 148 -0.74 -21.10 5.24
CA GLU A 148 -0.22 -22.22 6.03
C GLU A 148 -0.76 -22.17 7.45
N THR A 149 -1.08 -20.98 7.95
CA THR A 149 -1.58 -20.73 9.30
C THR A 149 -2.75 -19.76 9.30
N GLY A 150 -3.54 -19.75 10.37
CA GLY A 150 -4.59 -18.75 10.58
C GLY A 150 -4.04 -17.32 10.60
N GLN A 151 -2.83 -17.12 11.16
CA GLN A 151 -2.18 -15.81 11.18
C GLN A 151 -1.88 -15.30 9.77
N GLN A 152 -1.34 -16.14 8.89
CA GLN A 152 -1.13 -15.77 7.48
C GLN A 152 -2.44 -15.44 6.76
N ALA A 153 -3.50 -16.21 7.02
CA ALA A 153 -4.82 -15.93 6.46
C ALA A 153 -5.35 -14.58 6.92
N LEU A 154 -5.18 -14.25 8.22
CA LEU A 154 -5.60 -12.96 8.77
C LEU A 154 -4.82 -11.79 8.14
N VAL A 155 -3.49 -11.89 8.03
CA VAL A 155 -2.65 -10.87 7.40
C VAL A 155 -3.08 -10.64 5.94
N LYS A 156 -3.36 -11.71 5.19
CA LYS A 156 -3.86 -11.59 3.81
C LYS A 156 -5.25 -10.98 3.73
N ALA A 157 -6.14 -11.30 4.68
CA ALA A 157 -7.45 -10.67 4.76
C ALA A 157 -7.33 -9.17 5.04
N GLN A 158 -6.49 -8.77 5.99
CA GLN A 158 -6.20 -7.36 6.29
C GLN A 158 -5.60 -6.63 5.10
N ALA A 159 -4.61 -7.23 4.43
CA ALA A 159 -3.98 -6.65 3.25
C ALA A 159 -4.98 -6.42 2.10
N ALA A 160 -5.84 -7.38 1.85
CA ALA A 160 -6.85 -7.28 0.81
C ALA A 160 -7.91 -6.24 1.15
N LEU A 161 -8.39 -6.21 2.39
CA LEU A 161 -9.35 -5.23 2.87
C LEU A 161 -8.78 -3.81 2.75
N HIS A 162 -7.56 -3.61 3.22
CA HIS A 162 -6.85 -2.35 3.10
C HIS A 162 -6.69 -1.91 1.64
N LEU A 163 -6.24 -2.81 0.76
CA LEU A 163 -6.04 -2.52 -0.66
C LEU A 163 -7.34 -2.08 -1.37
N HIS A 164 -8.48 -2.69 -1.02
CA HIS A 164 -9.77 -2.33 -1.59
C HIS A 164 -10.32 -1.02 -1.03
N ASN A 165 -10.18 -0.80 0.27
CA ASN A 165 -10.74 0.36 0.94
C ASN A 165 -9.85 1.62 0.83
N MET A 166 -8.54 1.47 0.59
CA MET A 166 -7.61 2.60 0.52
C MET A 166 -7.93 3.64 -0.57
N VAL A 167 -8.69 3.27 -1.60
CA VAL A 167 -9.05 4.15 -2.72
C VAL A 167 -10.46 4.76 -2.56
N PHE A 168 -10.91 4.93 -1.32
CA PHE A 168 -12.25 5.47 -1.05
C PHE A 168 -12.41 6.92 -1.52
N VAL A 169 -11.47 7.80 -1.19
CA VAL A 169 -11.47 9.19 -1.65
C VAL A 169 -10.13 9.53 -2.28
N ASP A 170 -10.18 9.84 -3.56
CA ASP A 170 -9.04 10.37 -4.32
C ASP A 170 -9.19 11.88 -4.46
N ALA A 171 -8.07 12.59 -4.37
CA ALA A 171 -7.97 14.02 -4.62
C ALA A 171 -6.95 14.31 -5.73
N SER A 172 -7.28 15.23 -6.62
CA SER A 172 -6.34 15.86 -7.54
C SER A 172 -6.35 17.34 -7.25
N ILE A 173 -5.23 17.89 -6.83
CA ILE A 173 -5.09 19.28 -6.39
C ILE A 173 -3.93 19.91 -7.12
N GLU A 174 -4.15 21.12 -7.65
CA GLU A 174 -3.14 21.95 -8.30
C GLU A 174 -3.12 23.33 -7.64
N GLY A 175 -1.92 23.84 -7.41
CA GLY A 175 -1.71 25.14 -6.78
C GLY A 175 -0.33 25.73 -7.06
N PRO A 176 0.00 26.82 -6.38
CA PRO A 176 1.35 27.39 -6.41
C PRO A 176 2.41 26.36 -6.07
N GLY A 177 3.60 26.51 -6.63
CA GLY A 177 4.70 25.59 -6.43
C GLY A 177 5.11 25.46 -4.96
N ASN A 178 5.12 24.22 -4.46
CA ASN A 178 5.52 23.90 -3.08
C ASN A 178 6.39 22.64 -3.08
N VAL A 179 7.64 22.78 -2.65
CA VAL A 179 8.65 21.70 -2.63
C VAL A 179 8.34 20.61 -1.59
N MET A 180 7.46 20.87 -0.62
CA MET A 180 7.05 19.88 0.39
C MET A 180 6.07 18.85 -0.16
N LEU A 181 5.41 19.15 -1.27
CA LEU A 181 4.41 18.28 -1.89
C LEU A 181 5.10 17.23 -2.75
N VAL A 182 5.62 16.19 -2.14
CA VAL A 182 6.28 15.05 -2.81
C VAL A 182 5.57 13.75 -2.52
N ALA A 183 5.66 12.80 -3.43
CA ALA A 183 5.08 11.47 -3.25
C ALA A 183 5.63 10.79 -1.98
N GLY A 184 4.72 10.22 -1.19
CA GLY A 184 5.01 9.61 0.12
C GLY A 184 4.81 10.54 1.32
N ASN A 185 4.69 11.86 1.11
CA ASN A 185 4.29 12.79 2.17
C ASN A 185 2.78 12.82 2.35
N GLN A 186 2.33 13.20 3.54
CA GLN A 186 0.92 13.49 3.81
C GLN A 186 0.67 14.99 3.83
N VAL A 187 -0.55 15.36 3.45
CA VAL A 187 -1.07 16.72 3.56
C VAL A 187 -2.41 16.70 4.28
N GLU A 188 -2.66 17.73 5.07
CA GLU A 188 -3.97 17.98 5.67
C GLU A 188 -4.79 18.83 4.71
N VAL A 189 -5.92 18.31 4.27
CA VAL A 189 -6.86 19.03 3.40
C VAL A 189 -7.98 19.61 4.24
N ALA A 190 -8.23 20.91 4.13
CA ALA A 190 -9.22 21.63 4.94
C ALA A 190 -10.05 22.62 4.11
N GLY A 191 -11.33 22.75 4.49
CA GLY A 191 -12.26 23.69 3.86
C GLY A 191 -13.17 23.11 2.77
N TRP A 192 -13.22 21.77 2.68
CA TRP A 192 -14.13 21.02 1.78
C TRP A 192 -15.18 20.20 2.55
N GLY A 193 -15.29 20.42 3.89
CA GLY A 193 -16.29 19.78 4.73
C GLY A 193 -16.06 18.28 4.90
N ALA A 194 -16.97 17.44 4.44
CA ALA A 194 -16.84 15.98 4.57
C ALA A 194 -15.60 15.38 3.87
N LEU A 195 -14.94 16.15 3.02
CA LEU A 195 -13.71 15.74 2.33
C LEU A 195 -12.43 16.18 3.05
N ASP A 196 -12.56 16.91 4.17
CA ASP A 196 -11.43 17.33 4.98
C ASP A 196 -10.76 16.13 5.64
N GLY A 197 -9.45 16.24 5.89
CA GLY A 197 -8.63 15.23 6.55
C GLY A 197 -7.28 15.01 5.93
N ALA A 198 -6.56 13.99 6.41
CA ALA A 198 -5.23 13.66 5.95
C ALA A 198 -5.27 12.90 4.61
N TYR A 199 -4.38 13.28 3.70
CA TYR A 199 -4.22 12.68 2.39
C TYR A 199 -2.76 12.30 2.14
N LEU A 200 -2.53 11.07 1.71
CA LEU A 200 -1.22 10.60 1.27
C LEU A 200 -1.02 10.94 -0.21
N ILE A 201 0.05 11.65 -0.53
CA ILE A 201 0.43 12.00 -1.89
C ILE A 201 0.99 10.76 -2.58
N GLU A 202 0.30 10.29 -3.63
CA GLU A 202 0.76 9.17 -4.46
C GLU A 202 1.67 9.65 -5.60
N THR A 203 1.32 10.78 -6.20
CA THR A 203 2.13 11.39 -7.25
C THR A 203 2.18 12.90 -7.05
N ALA A 204 3.34 13.51 -7.33
CA ALA A 204 3.52 14.94 -7.37
C ALA A 204 4.23 15.34 -8.67
N ARG A 205 3.73 16.37 -9.31
CA ARG A 205 4.31 16.94 -10.51
C ARG A 205 4.62 18.41 -10.26
N HIS A 206 5.88 18.76 -10.34
CA HIS A 206 6.37 20.13 -10.25
C HIS A 206 6.66 20.65 -11.64
N GLN A 207 6.16 21.83 -11.96
CA GLN A 207 6.32 22.44 -13.26
C GLN A 207 6.74 23.90 -13.10
N LEU A 208 7.80 24.28 -13.79
CA LEU A 208 8.28 25.67 -13.86
C LEU A 208 8.22 26.14 -15.31
N THR A 209 7.40 27.15 -15.57
CA THR A 209 7.27 27.76 -16.91
C THR A 209 7.33 29.27 -16.82
N ARG A 210 7.66 29.93 -17.93
CA ARG A 210 7.63 31.38 -17.97
C ARG A 210 6.22 31.97 -17.87
N ALA A 211 5.22 31.22 -18.35
CA ALA A 211 3.83 31.70 -18.41
C ALA A 211 3.10 31.52 -17.08
N SER A 212 3.29 30.38 -16.39
CA SER A 212 2.55 30.03 -15.16
C SER A 212 3.40 30.10 -13.89
N GLY A 213 4.70 30.41 -14.01
CA GLY A 213 5.60 30.34 -12.87
C GLY A 213 5.84 28.91 -12.39
N TYR A 214 6.07 28.77 -11.12
CA TYR A 214 6.22 27.46 -10.45
C TYR A 214 4.86 26.98 -9.94
N THR A 215 4.44 25.81 -10.39
CA THR A 215 3.19 25.15 -10.00
C THR A 215 3.45 23.72 -9.54
N THR A 216 2.63 23.22 -8.61
CA THR A 216 2.65 21.84 -8.18
C THR A 216 1.25 21.23 -8.32
N SER A 217 1.17 20.07 -8.96
CA SER A 217 -0.04 19.26 -9.02
C SER A 217 0.20 17.92 -8.32
N ILE A 218 -0.73 17.51 -7.45
CA ILE A 218 -0.67 16.27 -6.72
C ILE A 218 -1.88 15.40 -7.02
N ALA A 219 -1.67 14.08 -7.04
CA ALA A 219 -2.73 13.10 -6.85
C ALA A 219 -2.51 12.44 -5.49
N ALA A 220 -3.53 12.45 -4.67
CA ALA A 220 -3.48 11.97 -3.30
C ALA A 220 -4.73 11.16 -2.96
N ARG A 221 -4.61 10.24 -2.01
CA ARG A 221 -5.72 9.48 -1.45
C ARG A 221 -5.91 9.80 0.02
N ARG A 222 -7.16 9.80 0.48
CA ARG A 222 -7.46 10.00 1.90
C ARG A 222 -6.96 8.82 2.72
N VAL A 223 -6.40 9.11 3.90
CA VAL A 223 -5.92 8.11 4.86
C VAL A 223 -6.71 8.16 6.17
N GLY A 224 -6.52 7.16 7.04
CA GLY A 224 -7.18 7.13 8.35
C GLY A 224 -8.65 6.73 8.32
N LEU A 225 -9.09 6.03 7.27
CA LEU A 225 -10.47 5.53 7.14
C LEU A 225 -10.58 4.00 7.45
N LEU A 226 -9.49 3.39 7.94
CA LEU A 226 -9.43 1.94 8.24
C LEU A 226 -9.08 1.72 9.71
#